data_c274c9043ad12c66adcac656b7602b71
#
_entry.id   c274c9043ad12c66adcac656b7602b71
#
_cell.length_a   1.000
_cell.length_b   1.000
_cell.length_c   1.000
_cell.angle_alpha   90.00
_cell.angle_beta   90.00
_cell.angle_gamma   90.00
#
_symmetry.space_group_name_H-M   'P 1'
#
loop_
_entity.id
_entity.type
_entity.pdbx_description
1 polymer ?
#
loop_
_entity_poly.entity_id
_entity_poly.type
_entity_poly.pdbx_seq_one_letter_code
_entity_poly.pdbx_strand_id
1 'polypeptide(L)'
;METCTTQKVSVVLHSIMAEIITTGERIKQQAQELFMQFGLKSVSMDDIATKLGISKKTIYQFYADKDALVDDVIQSLIQHNQQCCDIDQQKADNAVHEIFLAMDFIMEIFRTMNPSLLFDMQKYYPVAHQKFAKHKNDYLYGVIKNNLTRGIAEELYRPDLKTDVIARFRVESMLLPFNPEFHTKVKQSLADVEEEITLHYLFGMVSSKGYKLAVKYQQDRLKKNNKFEK
;
A
#
# COMPACT_ATOMS: atom_id res chain seq x y z
N MET A 1 -48.95 12.19 4.03
CA MET A 1 -48.25 12.08 2.73
C MET A 1 -47.01 13.00 2.67
N GLU A 2 -46.14 12.94 3.66
CA GLU A 2 -44.95 13.84 3.74
C GLU A 2 -43.63 13.13 3.98
N THR A 3 -43.54 11.83 3.79
CA THR A 3 -42.36 11.06 4.19
C THR A 3 -41.41 10.67 3.03
N CYS A 4 -41.85 10.79 1.77
CA CYS A 4 -41.03 10.35 0.64
C CYS A 4 -40.09 11.43 0.07
N THR A 5 -40.46 12.72 0.22
CA THR A 5 -39.71 13.86 -0.32
C THR A 5 -38.51 14.21 0.59
N THR A 6 -38.69 14.12 1.90
CA THR A 6 -37.62 14.46 2.91
C THR A 6 -36.48 13.44 2.88
N GLN A 7 -36.80 12.17 2.65
CA GLN A 7 -35.78 11.10 2.58
C GLN A 7 -34.94 11.19 1.29
N LYS A 8 -35.55 11.57 0.16
CA LYS A 8 -34.82 11.80 -1.11
C LYS A 8 -33.92 13.02 -1.05
N VAL A 9 -34.34 14.09 -0.38
CA VAL A 9 -33.51 15.30 -0.17
C VAL A 9 -32.34 15.02 0.77
N SER A 10 -32.54 14.21 1.81
CA SER A 10 -31.47 13.79 2.72
C SER A 10 -30.41 12.90 2.03
N VAL A 11 -30.83 11.98 1.17
CA VAL A 11 -29.91 11.13 0.40
C VAL A 11 -29.14 11.93 -0.64
N VAL A 12 -29.79 12.89 -1.32
CA VAL A 12 -29.15 13.79 -2.29
C VAL A 12 -28.19 14.76 -1.58
N LEU A 13 -28.57 15.31 -0.43
CA LEU A 13 -27.68 16.15 0.40
C LEU A 13 -26.49 15.36 0.96
N HIS A 14 -26.68 14.10 1.39
CA HIS A 14 -25.56 13.22 1.80
C HIS A 14 -24.64 12.89 0.62
N SER A 15 -25.21 12.63 -0.58
CA SER A 15 -24.44 12.41 -1.80
C SER A 15 -23.68 13.67 -2.25
N ILE A 16 -24.31 14.85 -2.17
CA ILE A 16 -23.66 16.14 -2.50
C ILE A 16 -22.62 16.55 -1.44
N MET A 17 -22.86 16.28 -0.17
CA MET A 17 -21.87 16.52 0.91
C MET A 17 -20.70 15.54 0.87
N ALA A 18 -20.87 14.34 0.30
CA ALA A 18 -19.79 13.36 0.06
C ALA A 18 -18.88 13.75 -1.13
N GLU A 19 -19.24 14.73 -1.94
CA GLU A 19 -18.52 15.12 -3.16
C GLU A 19 -17.85 16.51 -3.13
N ILE A 20 -17.84 17.23 -2.00
CA ILE A 20 -17.04 18.45 -1.88
C ILE A 20 -15.65 18.07 -1.34
N ILE A 21 -14.86 17.45 -2.21
CA ILE A 21 -13.41 17.33 -1.96
C ILE A 21 -12.86 18.76 -1.81
N THR A 22 -12.34 19.08 -0.65
CA THR A 22 -11.75 20.42 -0.40
C THR A 22 -10.59 20.68 -1.35
N THR A 23 -10.27 21.94 -1.58
CA THR A 23 -9.10 22.30 -2.40
C THR A 23 -7.82 21.68 -1.84
N GLY A 24 -7.66 21.61 -0.52
CA GLY A 24 -6.52 20.95 0.13
C GLY A 24 -6.44 19.46 -0.19
N GLU A 25 -7.56 18.75 -0.15
CA GLU A 25 -7.63 17.33 -0.51
C GLU A 25 -7.32 17.09 -1.99
N ARG A 26 -7.79 17.95 -2.89
CA ARG A 26 -7.45 17.89 -4.32
C ARG A 26 -5.95 18.09 -4.54
N ILE A 27 -5.33 19.02 -3.83
CA ILE A 27 -3.89 19.25 -3.88
C ILE A 27 -3.14 18.00 -3.41
N LYS A 28 -3.54 17.42 -2.27
CA LYS A 28 -2.95 16.21 -1.73
C LYS A 28 -3.05 15.00 -2.67
N GLN A 29 -4.23 14.76 -3.23
CA GLN A 29 -4.45 13.67 -4.19
C GLN A 29 -3.59 13.83 -5.44
N GLN A 30 -3.57 15.03 -6.03
CA GLN A 30 -2.76 15.29 -7.21
C GLN A 30 -1.25 15.19 -6.92
N ALA A 31 -0.82 15.66 -5.75
CA ALA A 31 0.56 15.51 -5.30
C ALA A 31 0.92 14.02 -5.12
N GLN A 32 0.04 13.23 -4.51
CA GLN A 32 0.24 11.78 -4.36
C GLN A 32 0.43 11.10 -5.72
N GLU A 33 -0.43 11.36 -6.71
CA GLU A 33 -0.33 10.78 -8.05
C GLU A 33 1.02 11.12 -8.70
N LEU A 34 1.40 12.41 -8.68
CA LEU A 34 2.65 12.87 -9.26
C LEU A 34 3.88 12.30 -8.52
N PHE A 35 3.85 12.26 -7.19
CA PHE A 35 4.95 11.69 -6.40
C PHE A 35 5.12 10.19 -6.65
N MET A 36 4.01 9.45 -6.73
CA MET A 36 4.05 8.02 -7.03
C MET A 36 4.62 7.77 -8.43
N GLN A 37 4.26 8.57 -9.42
CA GLN A 37 4.68 8.38 -10.81
C GLN A 37 6.10 8.88 -11.08
N PHE A 38 6.50 10.04 -10.52
CA PHE A 38 7.74 10.73 -10.91
C PHE A 38 8.79 10.81 -9.78
N GLY A 39 8.46 10.34 -8.57
CA GLY A 39 9.32 10.45 -7.39
C GLY A 39 9.15 11.79 -6.66
N LEU A 40 9.52 11.78 -5.37
CA LEU A 40 9.31 12.95 -4.49
C LEU A 40 10.18 14.14 -4.90
N LYS A 41 11.43 13.92 -5.30
CA LYS A 41 12.38 15.00 -5.62
C LYS A 41 12.02 15.70 -6.92
N SER A 42 11.60 14.96 -7.93
CA SER A 42 11.41 15.46 -9.31
C SER A 42 10.19 16.37 -9.45
N VAL A 43 9.16 16.19 -8.61
CA VAL A 43 7.91 16.96 -8.67
C VAL A 43 8.05 18.25 -7.87
N SER A 44 7.73 19.39 -8.48
CA SER A 44 7.70 20.71 -7.83
C SER A 44 6.28 21.16 -7.46
N MET A 45 6.16 22.18 -6.62
CA MET A 45 4.88 22.84 -6.32
C MET A 45 4.26 23.47 -7.58
N ASP A 46 5.08 23.88 -8.55
CA ASP A 46 4.61 24.43 -9.83
C ASP A 46 3.98 23.35 -10.71
N ASP A 47 4.55 22.12 -10.72
CA ASP A 47 3.99 21.00 -11.47
C ASP A 47 2.60 20.64 -10.95
N ILE A 48 2.44 20.60 -9.62
CA ILE A 48 1.15 20.32 -8.97
C ILE A 48 0.14 21.42 -9.29
N ALA A 49 0.55 22.69 -9.18
CA ALA A 49 -0.30 23.84 -9.49
C ALA A 49 -0.79 23.80 -10.94
N THR A 50 0.14 23.55 -11.87
CA THR A 50 -0.14 23.44 -13.31
C THR A 50 -1.12 22.31 -13.60
N LYS A 51 -0.89 21.14 -13.00
CA LYS A 51 -1.76 19.97 -13.21
C LYS A 51 -3.19 20.18 -12.70
N LEU A 52 -3.35 20.94 -11.60
CA LEU A 52 -4.64 21.29 -11.03
C LEU A 52 -5.31 22.51 -11.68
N GLY A 53 -4.59 23.28 -12.53
CA GLY A 53 -5.10 24.54 -13.07
C GLY A 53 -5.28 25.64 -12.02
N ILE A 54 -4.48 25.64 -10.95
CA ILE A 54 -4.53 26.63 -9.86
C ILE A 54 -3.21 27.39 -9.77
N SER A 55 -3.20 28.49 -9.00
CA SER A 55 -1.96 29.22 -8.75
C SER A 55 -1.11 28.52 -7.67
N LYS A 56 0.23 28.62 -7.77
CA LYS A 56 1.15 28.18 -6.71
C LYS A 56 0.82 28.85 -5.35
N LYS A 57 0.39 30.13 -5.39
CA LYS A 57 -0.07 30.84 -4.21
C LYS A 57 -1.26 30.13 -3.52
N THR A 58 -2.15 29.53 -4.31
CA THR A 58 -3.28 28.77 -3.78
C THR A 58 -2.79 27.53 -3.01
N ILE A 59 -1.76 26.83 -3.52
CA ILE A 59 -1.19 25.68 -2.80
C ILE A 59 -0.61 26.13 -1.44
N TYR A 60 0.14 27.25 -1.42
CA TYR A 60 0.74 27.78 -0.20
C TYR A 60 -0.26 28.30 0.85
N GLN A 61 -1.57 28.41 0.51
CA GLN A 61 -2.63 28.65 1.49
C GLN A 61 -2.94 27.41 2.34
N PHE A 62 -2.62 26.21 1.83
CA PHE A 62 -2.89 24.93 2.49
C PHE A 62 -1.63 24.27 3.07
N TYR A 63 -0.50 24.44 2.41
CA TYR A 63 0.78 23.81 2.77
C TYR A 63 1.88 24.88 2.80
N ALA A 64 2.56 25.01 3.93
CA ALA A 64 3.63 26.00 4.10
C ALA A 64 4.77 25.84 3.09
N ASP A 65 5.09 24.59 2.78
CA ASP A 65 6.14 24.19 1.85
C ASP A 65 5.85 22.79 1.27
N LYS A 66 6.77 22.31 0.44
CA LYS A 66 6.68 20.97 -0.16
C LYS A 66 6.86 19.86 0.90
N ASP A 67 7.65 20.10 1.93
CA ASP A 67 7.91 19.12 2.99
C ASP A 67 6.63 18.82 3.76
N ALA A 68 5.84 19.86 4.09
CA ALA A 68 4.53 19.72 4.71
C ALA A 68 3.54 18.93 3.83
N LEU A 69 3.55 19.17 2.51
CA LEU A 69 2.72 18.44 1.57
C LEU A 69 3.15 16.96 1.46
N VAL A 70 4.46 16.69 1.35
CA VAL A 70 4.99 15.31 1.33
C VAL A 70 4.64 14.58 2.61
N ASP A 71 4.77 15.24 3.75
CA ASP A 71 4.47 14.65 5.06
C ASP A 71 2.99 14.25 5.17
N ASP A 72 2.06 15.11 4.70
CA ASP A 72 0.62 14.81 4.70
C ASP A 72 0.26 13.70 3.70
N VAL A 73 0.87 13.68 2.51
CA VAL A 73 0.70 12.59 1.52
C VAL A 73 1.16 11.26 2.09
N ILE A 74 2.35 11.19 2.69
CA ILE A 74 2.89 9.95 3.27
C ILE A 74 2.03 9.50 4.46
N GLN A 75 1.55 10.41 5.29
CA GLN A 75 0.63 10.09 6.37
C GLN A 75 -0.69 9.48 5.85
N SER A 76 -1.24 10.03 4.77
CA SER A 76 -2.46 9.49 4.13
C SER A 76 -2.23 8.10 3.54
N LEU A 77 -1.10 7.87 2.89
CA LEU A 77 -0.73 6.55 2.36
C LEU A 77 -0.58 5.50 3.48
N ILE A 78 0.03 5.87 4.60
CA ILE A 78 0.14 5.01 5.78
C ILE A 78 -1.24 4.64 6.32
N GLN A 79 -2.13 5.62 6.50
CA GLN A 79 -3.49 5.39 6.99
C GLN A 79 -4.30 4.50 6.05
N HIS A 80 -4.20 4.74 4.74
CA HIS A 80 -4.85 3.89 3.75
C HIS A 80 -4.32 2.45 3.79
N ASN A 81 -3.01 2.25 3.87
CA ASN A 81 -2.42 0.92 4.02
C ASN A 81 -2.92 0.20 5.29
N GLN A 82 -3.01 0.90 6.42
CA GLN A 82 -3.55 0.33 7.66
C GLN A 82 -5.00 -0.13 7.48
N GLN A 83 -5.85 0.71 6.88
CA GLN A 83 -7.24 0.34 6.58
C GLN A 83 -7.33 -0.89 5.66
N CYS A 84 -6.49 -0.97 4.63
CA CYS A 84 -6.44 -2.13 3.75
C CYS A 84 -6.02 -3.40 4.50
N CYS A 85 -5.00 -3.34 5.35
CA CYS A 85 -4.59 -4.48 6.18
C CYS A 85 -5.73 -4.97 7.10
N ASP A 86 -6.47 -4.05 7.73
CA ASP A 86 -7.60 -4.38 8.60
C ASP A 86 -8.74 -5.04 7.81
N ILE A 87 -9.02 -4.53 6.61
CA ILE A 87 -10.04 -5.09 5.69
C ILE A 87 -9.61 -6.49 5.21
N ASP A 88 -8.36 -6.66 4.81
CA ASP A 88 -7.84 -7.94 4.31
C ASP A 88 -7.86 -9.00 5.42
N GLN A 89 -7.48 -8.65 6.65
CA GLN A 89 -7.57 -9.53 7.79
C GLN A 89 -9.00 -10.01 8.07
N GLN A 90 -9.99 -9.10 7.94
CA GLN A 90 -11.41 -9.42 8.16
C GLN A 90 -12.00 -10.28 7.03
N LYS A 91 -11.58 -10.03 5.78
CA LYS A 91 -12.07 -10.75 4.59
C LYS A 91 -11.39 -12.09 4.37
N ALA A 92 -10.22 -12.29 4.95
CA ALA A 92 -9.43 -13.48 4.71
C ALA A 92 -10.03 -14.72 5.38
N ASP A 93 -10.34 -15.74 4.58
CA ASP A 93 -10.83 -17.04 5.06
C ASP A 93 -9.84 -17.74 6.02
N ASN A 94 -8.54 -17.45 5.85
CA ASN A 94 -7.43 -18.06 6.59
C ASN A 94 -6.13 -17.24 6.39
N ALA A 95 -5.08 -17.59 7.14
CA ALA A 95 -3.82 -16.88 7.11
C ALA A 95 -3.13 -16.88 5.73
N VAL A 96 -3.28 -17.93 4.93
CA VAL A 96 -2.73 -17.99 3.57
C VAL A 96 -3.49 -17.04 2.63
N HIS A 97 -4.83 -17.00 2.73
CA HIS A 97 -5.66 -16.08 1.94
C HIS A 97 -5.32 -14.62 2.21
N GLU A 98 -5.08 -14.28 3.48
CA GLU A 98 -4.68 -12.92 3.90
C GLU A 98 -3.39 -12.46 3.18
N ILE A 99 -2.39 -13.33 3.02
CA ILE A 99 -1.17 -13.00 2.27
C ILE A 99 -1.46 -12.72 0.80
N PHE A 100 -2.35 -13.50 0.17
CA PHE A 100 -2.71 -13.25 -1.23
C PHE A 100 -3.49 -11.93 -1.43
N LEU A 101 -4.37 -11.57 -0.50
CA LEU A 101 -5.07 -10.27 -0.51
C LEU A 101 -4.06 -9.11 -0.37
N ALA A 102 -3.17 -9.18 0.62
CA ALA A 102 -2.12 -8.18 0.82
C ALA A 102 -1.18 -8.08 -0.40
N MET A 103 -0.85 -9.22 -1.03
CA MET A 103 -0.03 -9.26 -2.25
C MET A 103 -0.73 -8.54 -3.40
N ASP A 104 -2.02 -8.81 -3.66
CA ASP A 104 -2.77 -8.15 -4.74
C ASP A 104 -2.80 -6.62 -4.55
N PHE A 105 -3.02 -6.14 -3.33
CA PHE A 105 -2.99 -4.72 -2.99
C PHE A 105 -1.63 -4.07 -3.25
N ILE A 106 -0.54 -4.69 -2.80
CA ILE A 106 0.82 -4.16 -2.99
C ILE A 106 1.25 -4.19 -4.46
N MET A 107 0.87 -5.24 -5.19
CA MET A 107 1.16 -5.36 -6.62
C MET A 107 0.52 -4.21 -7.41
N GLU A 108 -0.71 -3.81 -7.10
CA GLU A 108 -1.39 -2.68 -7.73
C GLU A 108 -0.61 -1.38 -7.51
N ILE A 109 -0.16 -1.12 -6.28
CA ILE A 109 0.65 0.06 -5.96
C ILE A 109 1.99 0.03 -6.73
N PHE A 110 2.70 -1.10 -6.71
CA PHE A 110 4.06 -1.20 -7.26
C PHE A 110 4.12 -1.15 -8.78
N ARG A 111 3.02 -1.44 -9.49
CA ARG A 111 2.94 -1.30 -10.96
C ARG A 111 3.16 0.12 -11.45
N THR A 112 2.76 1.10 -10.65
CA THR A 112 2.81 2.53 -11.03
C THR A 112 3.81 3.33 -10.21
N MET A 113 4.40 2.73 -9.17
CA MET A 113 5.26 3.42 -8.22
C MET A 113 6.67 3.64 -8.78
N ASN A 114 7.15 4.87 -8.68
CA ASN A 114 8.52 5.20 -9.03
C ASN A 114 9.52 4.56 -8.04
N PRO A 115 10.51 3.80 -8.50
CA PRO A 115 11.48 3.13 -7.64
C PRO A 115 12.29 4.07 -6.73
N SER A 116 12.46 5.35 -7.14
CA SER A 116 13.24 6.32 -6.35
C SER A 116 12.49 6.86 -5.12
N LEU A 117 11.18 6.60 -5.00
CA LEU A 117 10.33 7.23 -3.99
C LEU A 117 10.86 7.04 -2.57
N LEU A 118 11.23 5.81 -2.20
CA LEU A 118 11.78 5.52 -0.87
C LEU A 118 13.16 6.14 -0.65
N PHE A 119 14.00 6.14 -1.67
CA PHE A 119 15.31 6.81 -1.61
C PHE A 119 15.16 8.32 -1.44
N ASP A 120 14.27 8.94 -2.23
CA ASP A 120 13.99 10.37 -2.14
C ASP A 120 13.45 10.74 -0.75
N MET A 121 12.53 9.93 -0.22
CA MET A 121 11.97 10.13 1.12
C MET A 121 13.05 10.06 2.20
N GLN A 122 13.88 9.03 2.17
CA GLN A 122 14.98 8.85 3.14
C GLN A 122 15.97 10.01 3.10
N LYS A 123 16.31 10.48 1.88
CA LYS A 123 17.38 11.46 1.68
C LYS A 123 16.92 12.90 1.91
N TYR A 124 15.70 13.23 1.51
CA TYR A 124 15.25 14.63 1.42
C TYR A 124 14.09 14.97 2.38
N TYR A 125 13.36 13.98 2.89
CA TYR A 125 12.15 14.16 3.70
C TYR A 125 12.20 13.35 5.01
N PRO A 126 13.10 13.71 5.95
CA PRO A 126 13.38 12.88 7.13
C PRO A 126 12.16 12.68 8.04
N VAL A 127 11.25 13.66 8.14
CA VAL A 127 10.02 13.53 8.95
C VAL A 127 9.10 12.47 8.37
N ALA A 128 8.83 12.54 7.07
CA ALA A 128 8.02 11.55 6.36
C ALA A 128 8.67 10.14 6.43
N HIS A 129 10.00 10.06 6.27
CA HIS A 129 10.75 8.81 6.40
C HIS A 129 10.63 8.22 7.82
N GLN A 130 10.69 9.03 8.87
CA GLN A 130 10.52 8.54 10.24
C GLN A 130 9.13 7.95 10.47
N LYS A 131 8.07 8.59 9.94
CA LYS A 131 6.69 8.06 10.00
C LYS A 131 6.57 6.72 9.28
N PHE A 132 7.12 6.63 8.06
CA PHE A 132 7.15 5.39 7.30
C PHE A 132 7.94 4.30 8.03
N ALA A 133 9.12 4.60 8.57
CA ALA A 133 9.93 3.65 9.33
C ALA A 133 9.20 3.13 10.57
N LYS A 134 8.50 4.00 11.28
CA LYS A 134 7.65 3.59 12.42
C LYS A 134 6.50 2.69 11.97
N HIS A 135 5.78 3.07 10.92
CA HIS A 135 4.71 2.23 10.34
C HIS A 135 5.24 0.84 9.96
N LYS A 136 6.38 0.78 9.25
CA LYS A 136 7.03 -0.49 8.87
C LYS A 136 7.40 -1.34 10.08
N ASN A 137 8.10 -0.75 11.05
CA ASN A 137 8.75 -1.50 12.13
C ASN A 137 7.81 -1.87 13.27
N ASP A 138 6.72 -1.14 13.47
CA ASP A 138 5.76 -1.37 14.55
C ASP A 138 4.48 -1.99 14.00
N TYR A 139 3.77 -1.28 13.09
CA TYR A 139 2.47 -1.71 12.62
C TYR A 139 2.57 -2.94 11.69
N LEU A 140 3.33 -2.84 10.58
CA LEU A 140 3.44 -3.96 9.64
C LEU A 140 4.11 -5.18 10.27
N TYR A 141 5.10 -4.98 11.14
CA TYR A 141 5.65 -6.06 11.92
C TYR A 141 4.59 -6.77 12.77
N GLY A 142 3.71 -6.02 13.42
CA GLY A 142 2.59 -6.56 14.21
C GLY A 142 1.61 -7.35 13.34
N VAL A 143 1.20 -6.80 12.19
CA VAL A 143 0.30 -7.48 11.23
C VAL A 143 0.90 -8.81 10.77
N ILE A 144 2.16 -8.81 10.35
CA ILE A 144 2.85 -10.02 9.89
C ILE A 144 2.98 -11.06 11.01
N LYS A 145 3.35 -10.63 12.22
CA LYS A 145 3.47 -11.52 13.37
C LYS A 145 2.12 -12.16 13.75
N ASN A 146 1.04 -11.38 13.68
CA ASN A 146 -0.32 -11.89 13.93
C ASN A 146 -0.73 -12.92 12.86
N ASN A 147 -0.46 -12.65 11.57
CA ASN A 147 -0.70 -13.61 10.50
C ASN A 147 0.08 -14.92 10.70
N LEU A 148 1.36 -14.84 11.09
CA LEU A 148 2.17 -16.03 11.40
C LEU A 148 1.58 -16.84 12.56
N THR A 149 1.18 -16.18 13.63
CA THR A 149 0.56 -16.81 14.79
C THR A 149 -0.76 -17.49 14.42
N ARG A 150 -1.62 -16.81 13.65
CA ARG A 150 -2.86 -17.34 13.10
C ARG A 150 -2.61 -18.56 12.22
N GLY A 151 -1.66 -18.46 11.28
CA GLY A 151 -1.37 -19.55 10.35
C GLY A 151 -0.83 -20.82 11.03
N ILE A 152 -0.06 -20.68 12.13
CA ILE A 152 0.37 -21.81 12.96
C ILE A 152 -0.85 -22.42 13.68
N ALA A 153 -1.73 -21.60 14.27
CA ALA A 153 -2.94 -22.07 14.95
C ALA A 153 -3.93 -22.77 14.00
N GLU A 154 -4.01 -22.34 12.74
CA GLU A 154 -4.80 -22.96 11.66
C GLU A 154 -4.12 -24.22 11.07
N GLU A 155 -2.92 -24.58 11.53
CA GLU A 155 -2.08 -25.67 11.00
C GLU A 155 -1.67 -25.47 9.53
N LEU A 156 -1.74 -24.23 9.03
CA LEU A 156 -1.35 -23.86 7.67
C LEU A 156 0.13 -23.54 7.57
N TYR A 157 0.75 -23.12 8.67
CA TYR A 157 2.18 -22.85 8.75
C TYR A 157 2.87 -23.88 9.65
N ARG A 158 4.17 -24.05 9.41
CA ARG A 158 5.00 -24.99 10.19
C ARG A 158 5.09 -24.54 11.66
N PRO A 159 4.92 -25.45 12.64
CA PRO A 159 4.92 -25.08 14.06
C PRO A 159 6.31 -24.72 14.61
N ASP A 160 7.39 -25.05 13.89
CA ASP A 160 8.78 -24.79 14.29
C ASP A 160 9.26 -23.36 13.94
N LEU A 161 8.39 -22.53 13.32
CA LEU A 161 8.75 -21.17 12.92
C LEU A 161 9.04 -20.29 14.14
N LYS A 162 10.19 -19.60 14.09
CA LYS A 162 10.50 -18.51 15.02
C LYS A 162 9.82 -17.24 14.53
N THR A 163 8.58 -17.01 14.92
CA THR A 163 7.70 -15.96 14.38
C THR A 163 8.33 -14.58 14.39
N ASP A 164 9.07 -14.21 15.44
CA ASP A 164 9.75 -12.91 15.51
C ASP A 164 10.84 -12.76 14.43
N VAL A 165 11.59 -13.83 14.17
CA VAL A 165 12.64 -13.82 13.13
C VAL A 165 12.01 -13.73 11.74
N ILE A 166 10.98 -14.53 11.49
CA ILE A 166 10.30 -14.58 10.18
C ILE A 166 9.55 -13.29 9.91
N ALA A 167 8.88 -12.69 10.92
CA ALA A 167 8.22 -11.41 10.79
C ALA A 167 9.24 -10.30 10.47
N ARG A 168 10.37 -10.26 11.16
CA ARG A 168 11.43 -9.28 10.91
C ARG A 168 12.05 -9.46 9.52
N PHE A 169 12.33 -10.69 9.11
CA PHE A 169 12.79 -11.01 7.75
C PHE A 169 11.80 -10.48 6.70
N ARG A 170 10.49 -10.71 6.87
CA ARG A 170 9.49 -10.22 5.91
C ARG A 170 9.48 -8.70 5.84
N VAL A 171 9.47 -8.01 6.97
CA VAL A 171 9.51 -6.54 7.04
C VAL A 171 10.73 -5.96 6.30
N GLU A 172 11.89 -6.56 6.45
CA GLU A 172 13.10 -6.08 5.76
C GLU A 172 13.11 -6.46 4.28
N SER A 173 12.61 -7.65 3.91
CA SER A 173 12.58 -8.11 2.52
C SER A 173 11.62 -7.30 1.64
N MET A 174 10.57 -6.66 2.21
CA MET A 174 9.66 -5.76 1.48
C MET A 174 10.38 -4.55 0.85
N LEU A 175 11.56 -4.19 1.33
CA LEU A 175 12.32 -3.06 0.81
C LEU A 175 13.35 -3.45 -0.27
N LEU A 176 13.58 -4.73 -0.51
CA LEU A 176 14.53 -5.21 -1.52
C LEU A 176 14.22 -4.69 -2.93
N PRO A 177 12.95 -4.63 -3.39
CA PRO A 177 12.63 -4.08 -4.71
C PRO A 177 13.13 -2.64 -4.91
N PHE A 178 13.24 -1.85 -3.84
CA PHE A 178 13.66 -0.45 -3.85
C PHE A 178 15.17 -0.27 -3.68
N ASN A 179 15.92 -1.33 -3.42
CA ASN A 179 17.37 -1.24 -3.34
C ASN A 179 17.94 -1.02 -4.74
N PRO A 180 18.63 0.11 -5.03
CA PRO A 180 19.11 0.43 -6.38
C PRO A 180 20.06 -0.61 -6.94
N GLU A 181 20.92 -1.19 -6.10
CA GLU A 181 21.87 -2.21 -6.52
C GLU A 181 21.17 -3.52 -6.91
N PHE A 182 20.18 -3.93 -6.12
CA PHE A 182 19.36 -5.11 -6.38
C PHE A 182 18.54 -4.93 -7.66
N HIS A 183 17.81 -3.82 -7.77
CA HIS A 183 16.94 -3.51 -8.90
C HIS A 183 17.71 -3.45 -10.23
N THR A 184 18.90 -2.82 -10.23
CA THR A 184 19.74 -2.73 -11.44
C THR A 184 20.20 -4.11 -11.94
N LYS A 185 20.46 -5.04 -11.02
CA LYS A 185 20.92 -6.40 -11.37
C LYS A 185 19.79 -7.31 -11.84
N VAL A 186 18.60 -7.18 -11.26
CA VAL A 186 17.46 -8.09 -11.51
C VAL A 186 16.71 -7.72 -12.78
N LYS A 187 16.63 -6.44 -13.17
CA LYS A 187 15.95 -5.91 -14.37
C LYS A 187 14.47 -6.34 -14.49
N GLN A 188 13.80 -6.51 -13.37
CA GLN A 188 12.37 -6.79 -13.26
C GLN A 188 11.63 -5.57 -12.73
N SER A 189 10.30 -5.50 -12.89
CA SER A 189 9.50 -4.45 -12.27
C SER A 189 9.48 -4.60 -10.74
N LEU A 190 9.17 -3.50 -10.01
CA LEU A 190 8.98 -3.58 -8.55
C LEU A 190 7.94 -4.63 -8.17
N ALA A 191 6.86 -4.69 -8.95
CA ALA A 191 5.76 -5.61 -8.76
C ALA A 191 6.22 -7.08 -8.91
N ASP A 192 6.93 -7.40 -10.00
CA ASP A 192 7.40 -8.78 -10.25
C ASP A 192 8.36 -9.25 -9.16
N VAL A 193 9.27 -8.37 -8.73
CA VAL A 193 10.22 -8.67 -7.64
C VAL A 193 9.50 -8.93 -6.32
N GLU A 194 8.53 -8.08 -5.97
CA GLU A 194 7.78 -8.24 -4.72
C GLU A 194 6.89 -9.48 -4.74
N GLU A 195 6.29 -9.81 -5.88
CA GLU A 195 5.53 -11.06 -6.04
C GLU A 195 6.39 -12.28 -5.75
N GLU A 196 7.57 -12.36 -6.37
CA GLU A 196 8.50 -13.48 -6.20
C GLU A 196 8.99 -13.58 -4.75
N ILE A 197 9.35 -12.45 -4.12
CA ILE A 197 9.76 -12.41 -2.71
C ILE A 197 8.63 -12.89 -1.80
N THR A 198 7.39 -12.46 -2.06
CA THR A 198 6.23 -12.84 -1.25
C THR A 198 5.90 -14.31 -1.41
N LEU A 199 5.94 -14.84 -2.63
CA LEU A 199 5.74 -16.27 -2.88
C LEU A 199 6.84 -17.11 -2.23
N HIS A 200 8.11 -16.70 -2.36
CA HIS A 200 9.22 -17.39 -1.71
C HIS A 200 9.06 -17.42 -0.18
N TYR A 201 8.69 -16.29 0.42
CA TYR A 201 8.38 -16.18 1.84
C TYR A 201 7.25 -17.14 2.23
N LEU A 202 6.12 -17.13 1.51
CA LEU A 202 4.96 -17.97 1.79
C LEU A 202 5.30 -19.45 1.69
N PHE A 203 5.89 -19.89 0.58
CA PHE A 203 6.23 -21.31 0.37
C PHE A 203 7.32 -21.81 1.32
N GLY A 204 8.17 -20.92 1.85
CA GLY A 204 9.16 -21.27 2.87
C GLY A 204 8.58 -21.56 4.26
N MET A 205 7.35 -21.11 4.54
CA MET A 205 6.75 -21.25 5.89
C MET A 205 5.53 -22.17 5.98
N VAL A 206 4.90 -22.50 4.85
CA VAL A 206 3.67 -23.34 4.87
C VAL A 206 3.95 -24.78 5.30
N SER A 207 2.97 -25.37 5.98
CA SER A 207 2.86 -26.82 6.22
C SER A 207 2.42 -27.56 4.95
N SER A 208 2.38 -28.89 4.98
CA SER A 208 1.83 -29.67 3.85
C SER A 208 0.35 -29.34 3.57
N LYS A 209 -0.44 -29.01 4.59
CA LYS A 209 -1.83 -28.52 4.46
C LYS A 209 -1.87 -27.12 3.83
N GLY A 210 -1.06 -26.21 4.33
CA GLY A 210 -0.96 -24.84 3.82
C GLY A 210 -0.41 -24.78 2.40
N TYR A 211 0.53 -25.66 2.03
CA TYR A 211 1.09 -25.72 0.68
C TYR A 211 0.00 -26.00 -0.38
N LYS A 212 -0.87 -26.98 -0.14
CA LYS A 212 -1.98 -27.29 -1.07
C LYS A 212 -2.90 -26.10 -1.27
N LEU A 213 -3.15 -25.35 -0.17
CA LEU A 213 -4.00 -24.18 -0.18
C LEU A 213 -3.32 -23.01 -0.90
N ALA A 214 -2.04 -22.76 -0.66
CA ALA A 214 -1.25 -21.74 -1.34
C ALA A 214 -1.21 -21.96 -2.85
N VAL A 215 -0.96 -23.19 -3.31
CA VAL A 215 -0.99 -23.55 -4.73
C VAL A 215 -2.37 -23.29 -5.35
N LYS A 216 -3.45 -23.61 -4.64
CA LYS A 216 -4.81 -23.33 -5.12
C LYS A 216 -5.04 -21.81 -5.30
N TYR A 217 -4.74 -20.98 -4.30
CA TYR A 217 -4.89 -19.53 -4.40
C TYR A 217 -4.03 -18.94 -5.50
N GLN A 218 -2.79 -19.39 -5.65
CA GLN A 218 -1.91 -18.96 -6.74
C GLN A 218 -2.49 -19.27 -8.11
N GLN A 219 -3.02 -20.48 -8.32
CA GLN A 219 -3.66 -20.88 -9.58
C GLN A 219 -4.92 -20.06 -9.87
N ASP A 220 -5.75 -19.82 -8.88
CA ASP A 220 -6.98 -19.04 -9.03
C ASP A 220 -6.66 -17.57 -9.36
N ARG A 221 -5.58 -17.03 -8.79
CA ARG A 221 -5.08 -15.67 -9.10
C ARG A 221 -4.58 -15.59 -10.56
N LEU A 222 -3.80 -16.55 -11.03
CA LEU A 222 -3.33 -16.60 -12.43
C LEU A 222 -4.50 -16.67 -13.42
N LYS A 223 -5.55 -17.44 -13.11
CA LYS A 223 -6.75 -17.52 -13.96
C LYS A 223 -7.50 -16.19 -14.03
N LYS A 224 -7.54 -15.41 -12.95
CA LYS A 224 -8.16 -14.07 -12.94
C LYS A 224 -7.35 -13.11 -13.81
N ASN A 225 -6.04 -13.05 -13.64
CA ASN A 225 -5.17 -12.15 -14.41
C ASN A 225 -5.26 -12.41 -15.92
N ASN A 226 -5.25 -13.67 -16.36
CA ASN A 226 -5.39 -14.04 -17.78
C ASN A 226 -6.77 -13.71 -18.40
N LYS A 227 -7.79 -13.38 -17.59
CA LYS A 227 -9.10 -12.95 -18.11
C LYS A 227 -9.16 -11.45 -18.38
N PHE A 228 -8.28 -10.66 -17.80
CA PHE A 228 -8.23 -9.20 -18.00
C PHE A 228 -7.28 -8.79 -19.15
N GLU A 229 -6.44 -9.72 -19.66
CA GLU A 229 -5.54 -9.48 -20.79
C GLU A 229 -6.16 -9.84 -22.16
N LYS A 230 -7.41 -10.30 -22.19
CA LYS A 230 -8.21 -10.56 -23.39
C LYS A 230 -9.31 -9.53 -23.58
#